data_0955d4ab1da558b52d2e5105af621762
#
_entry.id   0955d4ab1da558b52d2e5105af621762
#
_cell.length_a   1.000
_cell.length_b   1.000
_cell.length_c   1.000
_cell.angle_alpha   90.00
_cell.angle_beta   90.00
_cell.angle_gamma   90.00
#
_symmetry.space_group_name_H-M   'P 1'
#
loop_
_entity.id
_entity.type
_entity.pdbx_description
1 polymer ?
#
loop_
_entity_poly.entity_id
_entity_poly.type
_entity_poly.pdbx_seq_one_letter_code
_entity_poly.pdbx_strand_id
1 'polypeptide(L)'
;NIRKSIVLGYGWNNIEVAKISNNYNLKKSKLFPERIIPFCSINPNWGNKAMQELERCLREGARGIGELHPTNQFLDLKNKKILEPMMTLARSEKIPVTIHGSEPVGHKYPGKGKSSPKELFDFIELFPDNIIILAHWGGGLLFYELMKEVKKISENVFYDTATTSFLYEPKIFKIANELVGSKKIIFGTDYPLVSSQRILNEMKELTQEDIKNITYKNVTSIFNS
;
A
#
# COMPACT_ATOMS: atom_id res chain seq x y z
N ASN A 1 16.21 8.90 11.15
CA ASN A 1 15.19 9.52 11.99
C ASN A 1 13.89 9.66 11.18
N ILE A 2 12.83 8.90 11.51
CA ILE A 2 11.52 8.97 10.83
C ILE A 2 10.82 10.25 11.27
N ARG A 3 10.51 11.13 10.31
CA ARG A 3 9.78 12.36 10.59
C ARG A 3 8.28 12.12 10.73
N LYS A 4 7.69 11.40 9.78
CA LYS A 4 6.26 11.12 9.72
C LYS A 4 6.03 9.68 9.23
N SER A 5 5.04 9.00 9.77
CA SER A 5 4.69 7.62 9.39
C SER A 5 3.25 7.53 8.94
N ILE A 6 3.01 6.83 7.85
CA ILE A 6 1.68 6.36 7.49
C ILE A 6 1.39 5.15 8.38
N VAL A 7 0.26 5.17 9.06
CA VAL A 7 -0.21 4.05 9.88
C VAL A 7 -1.40 3.42 9.18
N LEU A 8 -1.16 2.23 8.66
CA LEU A 8 -2.19 1.42 8.01
C LEU A 8 -3.01 0.67 9.06
N GLY A 9 -4.29 0.40 8.75
CA GLY A 9 -5.03 -0.62 9.45
C GLY A 9 -4.67 -2.00 8.89
N TYR A 10 -4.97 -3.04 9.64
CA TYR A 10 -4.89 -4.42 9.16
C TYR A 10 -6.10 -4.75 8.27
N GLY A 11 -5.99 -5.76 7.41
CA GLY A 11 -7.09 -6.26 6.58
C GLY A 11 -8.14 -7.01 7.42
N TRP A 12 -8.87 -6.29 8.28
CA TRP A 12 -9.88 -6.86 9.17
C TRP A 12 -11.09 -7.40 8.41
N ASN A 13 -11.54 -8.59 8.80
CA ASN A 13 -12.80 -9.16 8.30
C ASN A 13 -13.99 -8.83 9.22
N ASN A 14 -13.76 -8.37 10.44
CA ASN A 14 -14.78 -7.95 11.39
C ASN A 14 -14.87 -6.42 11.43
N ILE A 15 -16.04 -5.87 11.15
CA ILE A 15 -16.26 -4.42 11.06
C ILE A 15 -16.05 -3.70 12.41
N GLU A 16 -16.41 -4.32 13.53
CA GLU A 16 -16.25 -3.67 14.84
C GLU A 16 -14.77 -3.59 15.24
N VAL A 17 -13.99 -4.62 14.91
CA VAL A 17 -12.52 -4.59 15.11
C VAL A 17 -11.88 -3.51 14.23
N ALA A 18 -12.32 -3.40 12.97
CA ALA A 18 -11.84 -2.34 12.07
C ALA A 18 -12.14 -0.94 12.62
N LYS A 19 -13.38 -0.70 13.11
CA LYS A 19 -13.76 0.58 13.73
C LYS A 19 -12.92 0.91 14.96
N ILE A 20 -12.65 -0.08 15.82
CA ILE A 20 -11.77 0.10 16.99
C ILE A 20 -10.37 0.52 16.54
N SER A 21 -9.82 -0.17 15.55
CA SER A 21 -8.51 0.15 14.96
C SER A 21 -8.49 1.55 14.34
N ASN A 22 -9.49 1.89 13.53
CA ASN A 22 -9.63 3.21 12.91
C ASN A 22 -9.72 4.33 13.96
N ASN A 23 -10.58 4.15 14.97
CA ASN A 23 -10.74 5.12 16.05
C ASN A 23 -9.42 5.36 16.81
N TYR A 24 -8.67 4.29 17.07
CA TYR A 24 -7.36 4.40 17.70
C TYR A 24 -6.39 5.20 16.84
N ASN A 25 -6.26 4.87 15.56
CA ASN A 25 -5.34 5.54 14.63
C ASN A 25 -5.72 7.02 14.44
N LEU A 26 -7.01 7.33 14.26
CA LEU A 26 -7.52 8.69 14.16
C LEU A 26 -7.28 9.51 15.44
N LYS A 27 -7.51 8.90 16.60
CA LYS A 27 -7.21 9.55 17.89
C LYS A 27 -5.72 9.85 18.04
N LYS A 28 -4.86 8.89 17.66
CA LYS A 28 -3.40 9.09 17.74
C LYS A 28 -2.89 10.11 16.75
N SER A 29 -3.44 10.17 15.54
CA SER A 29 -3.06 11.20 14.56
C SER A 29 -3.42 12.61 15.02
N LYS A 30 -4.57 12.78 15.69
CA LYS A 30 -4.96 14.07 16.30
C LYS A 30 -4.01 14.51 17.44
N LEU A 31 -3.46 13.55 18.19
CA LEU A 31 -2.48 13.81 19.25
C LEU A 31 -1.07 14.09 18.69
N PHE A 32 -0.73 13.49 17.56
CA PHE A 32 0.59 13.59 16.94
C PHE A 32 0.49 13.94 15.45
N PRO A 33 -0.12 15.09 15.07
CA PRO A 33 -0.43 15.42 13.68
C PRO A 33 0.80 15.55 12.78
N GLU A 34 1.94 15.94 13.38
CA GLU A 34 3.22 16.04 12.68
C GLU A 34 3.96 14.69 12.54
N ARG A 35 3.42 13.61 13.12
CA ARG A 35 4.08 12.32 13.18
C ARG A 35 3.29 11.18 12.54
N ILE A 36 1.96 11.26 12.51
CA ILE A 36 1.08 10.16 12.12
C ILE A 36 0.12 10.61 11.03
N ILE A 37 0.08 9.86 9.93
CA ILE A 37 -0.91 9.96 8.86
C ILE A 37 -1.75 8.68 8.93
N PRO A 38 -3.03 8.75 9.35
CA PRO A 38 -3.86 7.56 9.49
C PRO A 38 -4.48 7.15 8.16
N PHE A 39 -4.47 5.85 7.86
CA PHE A 39 -5.28 5.26 6.82
C PHE A 39 -6.50 4.56 7.42
N CYS A 40 -7.56 4.45 6.63
CA CYS A 40 -8.79 3.79 7.03
C CYS A 40 -8.76 2.31 6.66
N SER A 41 -8.99 1.44 7.63
CA SER A 41 -9.18 0.00 7.40
C SER A 41 -10.66 -0.30 7.19
N ILE A 42 -11.01 -0.82 6.01
CA ILE A 42 -12.37 -1.29 5.69
C ILE A 42 -12.29 -2.60 4.91
N ASN A 43 -13.40 -3.30 4.85
CA ASN A 43 -13.59 -4.42 3.92
C ASN A 43 -14.75 -4.08 2.96
N PRO A 44 -14.51 -3.94 1.66
CA PRO A 44 -15.55 -3.63 0.67
C PRO A 44 -16.75 -4.59 0.69
N ASN A 45 -16.56 -5.84 1.13
CA ASN A 45 -17.64 -6.82 1.27
C ASN A 45 -18.73 -6.40 2.28
N TRP A 46 -18.49 -5.42 3.14
CA TRP A 46 -19.53 -4.90 4.05
C TRP A 46 -20.53 -3.97 3.34
N GLY A 47 -20.34 -3.68 2.05
CA GLY A 47 -21.24 -2.85 1.25
C GLY A 47 -21.41 -1.45 1.83
N ASN A 48 -22.65 -1.00 2.01
CA ASN A 48 -22.93 0.34 2.52
C ASN A 48 -22.29 0.65 3.88
N LYS A 49 -22.11 -0.36 4.74
CA LYS A 49 -21.44 -0.16 6.03
C LYS A 49 -19.95 0.16 5.85
N ALA A 50 -19.28 -0.41 4.83
CA ALA A 50 -17.91 -0.07 4.49
C ALA A 50 -17.80 1.38 4.05
N MET A 51 -18.72 1.83 3.18
CA MET A 51 -18.72 3.20 2.67
C MET A 51 -19.00 4.23 3.78
N GLN A 52 -19.98 3.98 4.65
CA GLN A 52 -20.25 4.82 5.81
C GLN A 52 -19.04 4.98 6.73
N GLU A 53 -18.34 3.87 7.00
CA GLU A 53 -17.14 3.91 7.83
C GLU A 53 -15.97 4.64 7.12
N LEU A 54 -15.78 4.41 5.82
CA LEU A 54 -14.76 5.12 5.04
C LEU A 54 -15.00 6.62 5.05
N GLU A 55 -16.20 7.08 4.70
CA GLU A 55 -16.57 8.49 4.72
C GLU A 55 -16.40 9.13 6.10
N ARG A 56 -16.76 8.39 7.16
CA ARG A 56 -16.53 8.84 8.54
C ARG A 56 -15.04 9.04 8.81
N CYS A 57 -14.20 8.04 8.45
CA CYS A 57 -12.76 8.12 8.65
C CYS A 57 -12.13 9.28 7.89
N LEU A 58 -12.55 9.53 6.65
CA LEU A 58 -12.05 10.65 5.83
C LEU A 58 -12.42 12.00 6.47
N ARG A 59 -13.67 12.19 6.90
CA ARG A 59 -14.09 13.40 7.63
C ARG A 59 -13.29 13.60 8.92
N GLU A 60 -12.84 12.53 9.57
CA GLU A 60 -12.05 12.58 10.79
C GLU A 60 -10.55 12.70 10.58
N GLY A 61 -10.08 12.70 9.33
CA GLY A 61 -8.69 12.99 8.97
C GLY A 61 -7.89 11.80 8.44
N ALA A 62 -8.53 10.68 8.08
CA ALA A 62 -7.85 9.63 7.32
C ALA A 62 -7.43 10.16 5.94
N ARG A 63 -6.26 9.75 5.47
CA ARG A 63 -5.65 10.24 4.23
C ARG A 63 -5.40 9.12 3.21
N GLY A 64 -5.97 7.96 3.40
CA GLY A 64 -5.86 6.82 2.51
C GLY A 64 -6.63 5.62 3.02
N ILE A 65 -6.64 4.55 2.24
CA ILE A 65 -7.36 3.29 2.54
C ILE A 65 -6.34 2.17 2.62
N GLY A 66 -6.46 1.31 3.60
CA GLY A 66 -5.67 0.09 3.69
C GLY A 66 -5.06 -0.17 5.08
N GLU A 67 -4.34 -1.25 5.15
CA GLU A 67 -4.04 -2.19 4.07
C GLU A 67 -5.23 -3.09 3.77
N LEU A 68 -5.64 -3.19 2.51
CA LEU A 68 -6.56 -4.25 2.07
C LEU A 68 -5.78 -5.55 1.97
N HIS A 69 -6.27 -6.59 2.61
CA HIS A 69 -5.67 -7.92 2.57
C HIS A 69 -6.66 -8.93 1.96
N PRO A 70 -6.65 -9.14 0.64
CA PRO A 70 -7.69 -9.86 -0.07
C PRO A 70 -7.98 -11.25 0.52
N THR A 71 -6.95 -12.00 0.89
CA THR A 71 -7.14 -13.34 1.48
C THR A 71 -7.85 -13.31 2.83
N ASN A 72 -7.42 -12.44 3.75
CA ASN A 72 -8.01 -12.35 5.09
C ASN A 72 -9.42 -11.76 5.07
N GLN A 73 -9.69 -10.88 4.11
CA GLN A 73 -10.98 -10.21 3.95
C GLN A 73 -11.93 -10.96 3.03
N PHE A 74 -11.52 -12.10 2.45
CA PHE A 74 -12.27 -12.84 1.42
C PHE A 74 -12.68 -11.92 0.26
N LEU A 75 -11.80 -11.00 -0.12
CA LEU A 75 -12.04 -9.98 -1.11
C LEU A 75 -11.61 -10.47 -2.50
N ASP A 76 -12.54 -10.54 -3.42
CA ASP A 76 -12.28 -10.81 -4.83
C ASP A 76 -11.89 -9.51 -5.53
N LEU A 77 -10.62 -9.38 -5.91
CA LEU A 77 -10.08 -8.21 -6.59
C LEU A 77 -10.62 -8.00 -8.01
N LYS A 78 -11.31 -9.00 -8.58
CA LYS A 78 -11.98 -8.92 -9.90
C LYS A 78 -13.43 -8.47 -9.78
N ASN A 79 -14.00 -8.47 -8.59
CA ASN A 79 -15.39 -8.07 -8.37
C ASN A 79 -15.53 -6.54 -8.39
N LYS A 80 -15.54 -5.98 -9.61
CA LYS A 80 -15.66 -4.54 -9.84
C LYS A 80 -16.85 -3.94 -9.07
N LYS A 81 -17.99 -4.60 -9.06
CA LYS A 81 -19.22 -4.11 -8.42
C LYS A 81 -19.04 -3.83 -6.91
N ILE A 82 -18.28 -4.67 -6.21
CA ILE A 82 -18.01 -4.50 -4.77
C ILE A 82 -16.94 -3.42 -4.54
N LEU A 83 -15.95 -3.33 -5.42
CA LEU A 83 -14.80 -2.45 -5.27
C LEU A 83 -15.08 -1.02 -5.74
N GLU A 84 -15.92 -0.85 -6.77
CA GLU A 84 -16.14 0.42 -7.47
C GLU A 84 -16.57 1.59 -6.56
N PRO A 85 -17.49 1.41 -5.57
CA PRO A 85 -17.84 2.54 -4.69
C PRO A 85 -16.65 3.09 -3.92
N MET A 86 -15.83 2.22 -3.35
CA MET A 86 -14.61 2.60 -2.63
C MET A 86 -13.58 3.24 -3.56
N MET A 87 -13.33 2.64 -4.72
CA MET A 87 -12.33 3.14 -5.68
C MET A 87 -12.74 4.47 -6.30
N THR A 88 -14.04 4.67 -6.56
CA THR A 88 -14.58 5.95 -7.03
C THR A 88 -14.39 7.05 -5.99
N LEU A 89 -14.70 6.78 -4.72
CA LEU A 89 -14.47 7.73 -3.64
C LEU A 89 -12.97 8.02 -3.46
N ALA A 90 -12.12 6.99 -3.47
CA ALA A 90 -10.67 7.17 -3.37
C ALA A 90 -10.11 8.07 -4.48
N ARG A 91 -10.58 7.89 -5.71
CA ARG A 91 -10.18 8.71 -6.85
C ARG A 91 -10.67 10.16 -6.70
N SER A 92 -11.94 10.38 -6.33
CA SER A 92 -12.48 11.73 -6.15
C SER A 92 -11.79 12.52 -5.05
N GLU A 93 -11.42 11.85 -3.96
CA GLU A 93 -10.68 12.43 -2.83
C GLU A 93 -9.16 12.45 -3.05
N LYS A 94 -8.68 11.91 -4.18
CA LYS A 94 -7.24 11.79 -4.52
C LYS A 94 -6.43 11.10 -3.42
N ILE A 95 -6.97 10.08 -2.81
CA ILE A 95 -6.30 9.32 -1.74
C ILE A 95 -5.81 7.97 -2.24
N PRO A 96 -4.65 7.49 -1.74
CA PRO A 96 -4.11 6.21 -2.12
C PRO A 96 -4.88 5.05 -1.49
N VAL A 97 -4.87 3.91 -2.21
CA VAL A 97 -5.36 2.62 -1.73
C VAL A 97 -4.18 1.66 -1.65
N THR A 98 -3.87 1.16 -0.45
CA THR A 98 -2.82 0.16 -0.23
C THR A 98 -3.40 -1.23 -0.23
N ILE A 99 -2.77 -2.13 -0.99
CA ILE A 99 -3.19 -3.53 -1.14
C ILE A 99 -2.01 -4.46 -0.88
N HIS A 100 -2.26 -5.49 -0.09
CA HIS A 100 -1.31 -6.55 0.20
C HIS A 100 -0.95 -7.34 -1.05
N GLY A 101 0.34 -7.41 -1.35
CA GLY A 101 0.90 -8.28 -2.40
C GLY A 101 1.59 -9.51 -1.80
N SER A 102 1.51 -10.64 -2.50
CA SER A 102 2.18 -11.87 -2.07
C SER A 102 2.83 -12.57 -3.25
N GLU A 103 4.08 -13.02 -3.06
CA GLU A 103 4.78 -13.82 -4.03
C GLU A 103 4.07 -15.17 -4.24
N PRO A 104 3.85 -15.61 -5.51
CA PRO A 104 3.23 -16.90 -5.80
C PRO A 104 4.13 -18.09 -5.46
N VAL A 105 5.42 -17.84 -5.24
CA VAL A 105 6.48 -18.82 -4.95
C VAL A 105 7.14 -18.54 -3.60
N GLY A 106 8.10 -19.36 -3.21
CA GLY A 106 8.84 -19.22 -1.96
C GLY A 106 8.17 -19.91 -0.78
N HIS A 107 8.74 -19.74 0.42
CA HIS A 107 8.27 -20.42 1.63
C HIS A 107 6.94 -19.85 2.14
N LYS A 108 6.25 -20.63 2.96
CA LYS A 108 5.04 -20.20 3.66
C LYS A 108 5.43 -19.43 4.94
N TYR A 109 4.72 -18.34 5.22
CA TYR A 109 4.87 -17.56 6.43
C TYR A 109 3.50 -17.02 6.90
N PRO A 110 3.32 -16.71 8.18
CA PRO A 110 2.11 -16.05 8.66
C PRO A 110 1.89 -14.72 7.93
N GLY A 111 0.69 -14.50 7.42
CA GLY A 111 0.37 -13.30 6.63
C GLY A 111 0.57 -13.44 5.12
N LYS A 112 1.21 -14.50 4.63
CA LYS A 112 1.28 -14.74 3.18
C LYS A 112 -0.10 -14.97 2.61
N GLY A 113 -0.54 -14.06 1.75
CA GLY A 113 -1.82 -14.10 1.07
C GLY A 113 -1.78 -14.87 -0.25
N LYS A 114 -2.85 -14.70 -1.03
CA LYS A 114 -2.98 -15.23 -2.40
C LYS A 114 -2.96 -14.11 -3.45
N SER A 115 -2.75 -12.86 -3.05
CA SER A 115 -2.74 -11.69 -3.93
C SER A 115 -1.50 -11.68 -4.82
N SER A 116 -1.52 -12.57 -5.83
CA SER A 116 -0.43 -12.77 -6.78
C SER A 116 -0.29 -11.57 -7.73
N PRO A 117 0.86 -11.44 -8.45
CA PRO A 117 1.03 -10.42 -9.49
C PRO A 117 -0.12 -10.36 -10.49
N LYS A 118 -0.67 -11.54 -10.87
CA LYS A 118 -1.81 -11.56 -11.80
C LYS A 118 -3.07 -10.95 -11.21
N GLU A 119 -3.42 -11.29 -9.97
CA GLU A 119 -4.61 -10.74 -9.32
C GLU A 119 -4.49 -9.24 -9.07
N LEU A 120 -3.29 -8.77 -8.72
CA LEU A 120 -3.00 -7.34 -8.57
C LEU A 120 -3.07 -6.61 -9.91
N PHE A 121 -2.56 -7.21 -10.99
CA PHE A 121 -2.64 -6.65 -12.33
C PHE A 121 -4.12 -6.52 -12.78
N ASP A 122 -4.93 -7.57 -12.64
CA ASP A 122 -6.35 -7.55 -12.96
C ASP A 122 -7.09 -6.43 -12.19
N PHE A 123 -6.71 -6.20 -10.92
CA PHE A 123 -7.27 -5.10 -10.12
C PHE A 123 -6.86 -3.72 -10.63
N ILE A 124 -5.60 -3.52 -10.97
CA ILE A 124 -5.10 -2.24 -11.49
C ILE A 124 -5.76 -1.92 -12.83
N GLU A 125 -5.94 -2.92 -13.68
CA GLU A 125 -6.61 -2.79 -14.99
C GLU A 125 -8.07 -2.31 -14.85
N LEU A 126 -8.76 -2.71 -13.77
CA LEU A 126 -10.11 -2.22 -13.47
C LEU A 126 -10.14 -0.76 -12.99
N PHE A 127 -9.06 -0.27 -12.38
CA PHE A 127 -8.98 1.03 -11.72
C PHE A 127 -7.68 1.80 -12.03
N PRO A 128 -7.33 2.02 -13.32
CA PRO A 128 -6.03 2.55 -13.73
C PRO A 128 -5.80 4.01 -13.30
N ASP A 129 -6.88 4.76 -13.03
CA ASP A 129 -6.82 6.18 -12.64
C ASP A 129 -6.65 6.38 -11.14
N ASN A 130 -6.67 5.31 -10.36
CA ASN A 130 -6.50 5.39 -8.90
C ASN A 130 -5.03 5.38 -8.51
N ILE A 131 -4.69 6.09 -7.44
CA ILE A 131 -3.39 5.97 -6.80
C ILE A 131 -3.38 4.67 -6.00
N ILE A 132 -2.57 3.70 -6.41
CA ILE A 132 -2.50 2.37 -5.79
C ILE A 132 -1.10 2.15 -5.24
N ILE A 133 -1.00 1.74 -3.98
CA ILE A 133 0.24 1.30 -3.36
C ILE A 133 0.16 -0.21 -3.20
N LEU A 134 1.07 -0.92 -3.85
CA LEU A 134 1.19 -2.37 -3.72
C LEU A 134 2.23 -2.68 -2.65
N ALA A 135 1.78 -3.25 -1.54
CA ALA A 135 2.67 -3.64 -0.45
C ALA A 135 3.62 -4.78 -0.87
N HIS A 136 4.79 -4.84 -0.23
CA HIS A 136 5.76 -5.92 -0.41
C HIS A 136 6.20 -6.11 -1.87
N TRP A 137 6.60 -5.02 -2.53
CA TRP A 137 7.00 -5.02 -3.94
C TRP A 137 5.90 -5.54 -4.90
N GLY A 138 4.63 -5.47 -4.47
CA GLY A 138 3.49 -5.98 -5.22
C GLY A 138 3.55 -7.49 -5.47
N GLY A 139 4.13 -8.25 -4.52
CA GLY A 139 4.32 -9.69 -4.69
C GLY A 139 5.15 -10.05 -5.93
N GLY A 140 5.97 -9.13 -6.42
CA GLY A 140 6.78 -9.27 -7.62
C GLY A 140 6.14 -8.75 -8.92
N LEU A 141 5.00 -8.06 -8.87
CA LEU A 141 4.38 -7.46 -10.06
C LEU A 141 5.34 -6.48 -10.76
N LEU A 142 6.19 -5.78 -10.01
CA LEU A 142 7.16 -4.83 -10.56
C LEU A 142 8.05 -5.43 -11.66
N PHE A 143 8.37 -6.74 -11.61
CA PHE A 143 9.19 -7.40 -12.62
C PHE A 143 8.50 -7.47 -14.00
N TYR A 144 7.18 -7.44 -14.02
CA TYR A 144 6.39 -7.45 -15.24
C TYR A 144 6.27 -6.06 -15.90
N GLU A 145 6.71 -4.98 -15.26
CA GLU A 145 6.74 -3.65 -15.90
C GLU A 145 7.78 -3.53 -17.04
N LEU A 146 8.57 -4.57 -17.30
CA LEU A 146 9.29 -4.72 -18.58
C LEU A 146 8.34 -4.95 -19.76
N MET A 147 7.12 -5.42 -19.51
CA MET A 147 6.07 -5.54 -20.53
C MET A 147 5.41 -4.18 -20.71
N LYS A 148 5.34 -3.68 -21.94
CA LYS A 148 4.85 -2.33 -22.27
C LYS A 148 3.40 -2.07 -21.78
N GLU A 149 2.53 -3.07 -21.92
CA GLU A 149 1.15 -3.01 -21.46
C GLU A 149 1.05 -2.92 -19.92
N VAL A 150 1.84 -3.70 -19.20
CA VAL A 150 1.87 -3.66 -17.73
C VAL A 150 2.38 -2.30 -17.25
N LYS A 151 3.47 -1.82 -17.84
CA LYS A 151 4.03 -0.49 -17.52
C LYS A 151 3.02 0.64 -17.73
N LYS A 152 2.26 0.60 -18.84
CA LYS A 152 1.24 1.60 -19.16
C LYS A 152 0.09 1.58 -18.13
N ILE A 153 -0.40 0.40 -17.77
CA ILE A 153 -1.51 0.25 -16.83
C ILE A 153 -1.08 0.61 -15.40
N SER A 154 0.19 0.38 -15.07
CA SER A 154 0.75 0.65 -13.74
C SER A 154 1.22 2.12 -13.56
N GLU A 155 0.84 3.07 -14.41
CA GLU A 155 1.33 4.46 -14.35
C GLU A 155 1.11 5.10 -12.96
N ASN A 156 -0.05 4.87 -12.34
CA ASN A 156 -0.44 5.39 -11.02
C ASN A 156 -0.17 4.39 -9.87
N VAL A 157 0.69 3.39 -10.11
CA VAL A 157 1.04 2.37 -9.13
C VAL A 157 2.38 2.68 -8.47
N PHE A 158 2.43 2.53 -7.16
CA PHE A 158 3.64 2.57 -6.36
C PHE A 158 3.88 1.20 -5.69
N TYR A 159 5.15 0.88 -5.47
CA TYR A 159 5.58 -0.34 -4.77
C TYR A 159 6.22 0.02 -3.45
N ASP A 160 5.78 -0.55 -2.34
CA ASP A 160 6.46 -0.31 -1.08
C ASP A 160 7.55 -1.34 -0.77
N THR A 161 8.47 -0.96 0.10
CA THR A 161 9.62 -1.77 0.49
C THR A 161 9.39 -2.57 1.77
N ALA A 162 8.15 -2.66 2.24
CA ALA A 162 7.83 -3.35 3.48
C ALA A 162 8.31 -4.81 3.45
N THR A 163 8.86 -5.26 4.57
CA THR A 163 9.38 -6.64 4.76
C THR A 163 10.46 -7.11 3.77
N THR A 164 11.09 -6.22 3.00
CA THR A 164 12.13 -6.60 2.00
C THR A 164 13.12 -7.61 2.56
N SER A 165 13.65 -7.38 3.75
CA SER A 165 14.66 -8.23 4.39
C SER A 165 14.25 -9.69 4.63
N PHE A 166 12.96 -10.00 4.54
CA PHE A 166 12.43 -11.37 4.67
C PHE A 166 12.08 -12.00 3.33
N LEU A 167 11.85 -11.19 2.30
CA LEU A 167 11.31 -11.63 1.03
C LEU A 167 12.36 -11.68 -0.08
N TYR A 168 13.29 -10.71 -0.08
CA TYR A 168 14.25 -10.52 -1.16
C TYR A 168 15.65 -10.20 -0.63
N GLU A 169 16.65 -10.49 -1.44
CA GLU A 169 18.00 -9.99 -1.21
C GLU A 169 18.06 -8.46 -1.41
N PRO A 170 18.98 -7.74 -0.73
CA PRO A 170 19.11 -6.28 -0.86
C PRO A 170 19.29 -5.78 -2.29
N LYS A 171 19.78 -6.60 -3.20
CA LYS A 171 19.90 -6.29 -4.63
C LYS A 171 18.57 -5.89 -5.28
N ILE A 172 17.42 -6.24 -4.68
CA ILE A 172 16.10 -5.85 -5.17
C ILE A 172 15.98 -4.33 -5.33
N PHE A 173 16.57 -3.52 -4.45
CA PHE A 173 16.51 -2.06 -4.54
C PHE A 173 17.12 -1.53 -5.82
N LYS A 174 18.29 -2.06 -6.21
CA LYS A 174 18.94 -1.69 -7.47
C LYS A 174 18.12 -2.15 -8.67
N ILE A 175 17.70 -3.41 -8.68
CA ILE A 175 16.92 -3.98 -9.77
C ILE A 175 15.58 -3.23 -9.93
N ALA A 176 14.86 -2.98 -8.85
CA ALA A 176 13.60 -2.24 -8.89
C ALA A 176 13.80 -0.80 -9.40
N ASN A 177 14.88 -0.12 -8.97
CA ASN A 177 15.20 1.20 -9.48
C ASN A 177 15.48 1.21 -10.99
N GLU A 178 16.16 0.17 -11.51
CA GLU A 178 16.41 0.02 -12.96
C GLU A 178 15.12 -0.28 -13.74
N LEU A 179 14.18 -1.04 -13.15
CA LEU A 179 12.94 -1.48 -13.81
C LEU A 179 11.86 -0.39 -13.85
N VAL A 180 11.54 0.16 -12.68
CA VAL A 180 10.40 1.07 -12.50
C VAL A 180 10.82 2.49 -12.15
N GLY A 181 12.07 2.70 -11.76
CA GLY A 181 12.62 3.98 -11.30
C GLY A 181 12.29 4.28 -9.84
N SER A 182 13.18 5.02 -9.18
CA SER A 182 13.02 5.38 -7.76
C SER A 182 11.75 6.17 -7.46
N LYS A 183 11.15 6.83 -8.46
CA LYS A 183 9.92 7.61 -8.32
C LYS A 183 8.66 6.77 -8.11
N LYS A 184 8.71 5.46 -8.36
CA LYS A 184 7.59 4.52 -8.15
C LYS A 184 7.76 3.67 -6.88
N ILE A 185 8.81 3.87 -6.12
CA ILE A 185 9.12 3.08 -4.92
C ILE A 185 8.85 3.94 -3.68
N ILE A 186 8.15 3.37 -2.69
CA ILE A 186 7.83 4.04 -1.42
C ILE A 186 8.48 3.27 -0.28
N PHE A 187 9.08 4.02 0.65
CA PHE A 187 9.67 3.45 1.86
C PHE A 187 8.59 2.90 2.79
N GLY A 188 8.58 1.60 2.99
CA GLY A 188 7.76 0.87 3.94
C GLY A 188 8.61 -0.06 4.81
N THR A 189 8.16 -0.40 5.99
CA THR A 189 8.87 -1.30 6.92
C THR A 189 8.05 -2.48 7.37
N ASP A 190 6.73 -2.31 7.46
CA ASP A 190 5.84 -3.24 8.16
C ASP A 190 6.24 -3.38 9.65
N TYR A 191 6.56 -2.21 10.26
CA TYR A 191 6.91 -2.16 11.67
C TYR A 191 5.77 -2.72 12.54
N PRO A 192 6.04 -3.56 13.55
CA PRO A 192 7.34 -3.80 14.20
C PRO A 192 8.18 -4.95 13.61
N LEU A 193 7.75 -5.61 12.52
CA LEU A 193 8.46 -6.76 11.97
C LEU A 193 9.87 -6.40 11.48
N VAL A 194 10.01 -5.28 10.80
CA VAL A 194 11.31 -4.79 10.30
C VAL A 194 11.55 -3.35 10.78
N SER A 195 12.75 -3.07 11.26
CA SER A 195 13.15 -1.72 11.62
C SER A 195 13.49 -0.89 10.38
N SER A 196 13.20 0.42 10.45
CA SER A 196 13.55 1.36 9.37
C SER A 196 15.06 1.39 9.09
N GLN A 197 15.89 1.24 10.11
CA GLN A 197 17.34 1.21 9.95
C GLN A 197 17.81 0.03 9.10
N ARG A 198 17.17 -1.14 9.27
CA ARG A 198 17.49 -2.33 8.48
C ARG A 198 17.22 -2.09 6.99
N ILE A 199 16.03 -1.60 6.64
CA ILE A 199 15.68 -1.28 5.24
C ILE A 199 16.62 -0.20 4.66
N LEU A 200 16.92 0.88 5.42
CA LEU A 200 17.84 1.92 4.96
C LEU A 200 19.25 1.37 4.70
N ASN A 201 19.71 0.43 5.50
CA ASN A 201 21.01 -0.21 5.28
C ASN A 201 21.06 -1.07 4.01
N GLU A 202 19.92 -1.56 3.54
CA GLU A 202 19.82 -2.35 2.31
C GLU A 202 19.81 -1.48 1.03
N MET A 203 19.58 -0.16 1.15
CA MET A 203 19.58 0.80 0.04
C MET A 203 20.97 1.36 -0.33
N LYS A 204 22.06 0.82 0.21
CA LYS A 204 23.40 1.41 0.08
C LYS A 204 23.93 1.57 -1.35
N GLU A 205 23.42 0.75 -2.28
CA GLU A 205 23.81 0.81 -3.70
C GLU A 205 23.06 1.88 -4.49
N LEU A 206 22.04 2.51 -3.92
CA LEU A 206 21.29 3.58 -4.56
C LEU A 206 21.97 4.92 -4.42
N THR A 207 21.70 5.82 -5.36
CA THR A 207 22.15 7.22 -5.24
C THR A 207 21.41 7.94 -4.12
N GLN A 208 21.98 9.03 -3.61
CA GLN A 208 21.32 9.86 -2.59
C GLN A 208 20.00 10.44 -3.08
N GLU A 209 19.88 10.71 -4.38
CA GLU A 209 18.64 11.21 -4.98
C GLU A 209 17.56 10.11 -5.03
N ASP A 210 17.92 8.88 -5.39
CA ASP A 210 17.01 7.75 -5.35
C ASP A 210 16.51 7.48 -3.92
N ILE A 211 17.40 7.49 -2.94
CA ILE A 211 17.04 7.33 -1.52
C ILE A 211 16.05 8.42 -1.09
N LYS A 212 16.27 9.69 -1.49
CA LYS A 212 15.33 10.78 -1.20
C LYS A 212 13.98 10.59 -1.86
N ASN A 213 13.95 10.11 -3.11
CA ASN A 213 12.70 9.80 -3.79
C ASN A 213 11.92 8.74 -3.01
N ILE A 214 12.55 7.63 -2.69
CA ILE A 214 11.94 6.48 -2.01
C ILE A 214 11.47 6.86 -0.59
N THR A 215 12.31 7.54 0.19
CA THR A 215 12.05 7.78 1.61
C THR A 215 11.19 9.00 1.90
N TYR A 216 11.05 9.92 0.95
CA TYR A 216 10.40 11.20 1.21
C TYR A 216 9.58 11.76 0.04
N LYS A 217 10.19 11.98 -1.16
CA LYS A 217 9.54 12.78 -2.20
C LYS A 217 8.28 12.14 -2.75
N ASN A 218 8.31 10.83 -2.99
CA ASN A 218 7.17 10.11 -3.59
C ASN A 218 5.95 10.16 -2.68
N VAL A 219 6.13 9.83 -1.40
CA VAL A 219 5.01 9.87 -0.46
C VAL A 219 4.47 11.29 -0.28
N THR A 220 5.36 12.29 -0.29
CA THR A 220 4.94 13.70 -0.19
C THR A 220 4.14 14.13 -1.41
N SER A 221 4.52 13.71 -2.62
CA SER A 221 3.79 14.05 -3.85
C SER A 221 2.36 13.49 -3.85
N ILE A 222 2.16 12.27 -3.32
CA ILE A 222 0.83 11.65 -3.23
C ILE A 222 -0.15 12.49 -2.39
N PHE A 223 0.32 13.17 -1.35
CA PHE A 223 -0.54 13.95 -0.46
C PHE A 223 -0.64 15.43 -0.81
N ASN A 224 0.13 15.90 -1.79
CA ASN A 224 0.13 17.29 -2.24
C ASN A 224 -0.48 17.46 -3.65
N SER A 225 -0.93 16.37 -4.29
CA SER A 225 -1.54 16.35 -5.63
C SER A 225 -3.02 16.74 -5.63
#